data_0ef5a6fb6ba6ffa3e47db1fc1106ded7
#
_entry.id   0ef5a6fb6ba6ffa3e47db1fc1106ded7
#
_cell.length_a   1.000
_cell.length_b   1.000
_cell.length_c   1.000
_cell.angle_alpha   90.00
_cell.angle_beta   90.00
_cell.angle_gamma   90.00
#
_symmetry.space_group_name_H-M   'P 1'
#
loop_
_entity.id
_entity.type
_entity.pdbx_description
1 polymer ?
#
loop_
_entity_poly.entity_id
_entity_poly.type
_entity_poly.pdbx_seq_one_letter_code
_entity_poly.pdbx_strand_id
1 'polypeptide(L)'
;VIDLYPEVELGQYKGLSAVYPQVELSNDDTEAALDEYARANPEVQHPERAAMGDEVTLDFEGFVDGVPFEGGKGEQYPLLLGSGYFIPGFEEQVAGAAVGEERDVKVTFPTEYVPELAGKDAVFHIKVHQITRRAMPEWNDDFARRQGFADVSALRRAVMETAVQKKQAQAAEQFANDLIRQVTEAMTVTIPDAMVENQLDGLINELRGHLQAQGVSLEQYLEMGNTTMEQLRDHAREQAAAAARYELAMTEIARREGIDITEADVDAKYAELSKQYGLSVELLRQQLPPLRLRHDLKLAAAQ
;
A
#
# COMPACT_ATOMS: atom_id res chain seq x y z
N VAL A 1 4.78 36.41 15.59
CA VAL A 1 5.01 36.79 14.19
C VAL A 1 3.81 36.29 13.42
N ILE A 2 3.01 37.17 12.83
CA ILE A 2 1.96 36.76 11.89
C ILE A 2 2.69 36.68 10.56
N ASP A 3 2.97 35.47 10.10
CA ASP A 3 3.49 35.28 8.76
C ASP A 3 2.37 35.65 7.78
N LEU A 4 2.55 36.74 7.09
CA LEU A 4 1.66 37.18 6.03
C LEU A 4 1.79 36.15 4.88
N TYR A 5 0.66 35.82 4.25
CA TYR A 5 0.66 34.99 3.05
C TYR A 5 1.64 35.63 2.02
N PRO A 6 2.57 34.85 1.45
CA PRO A 6 3.62 35.41 0.62
C PRO A 6 3.04 36.01 -0.67
N GLU A 7 3.66 37.05 -1.17
CA GLU A 7 3.34 37.61 -2.48
C GLU A 7 3.86 36.67 -3.57
N VAL A 8 2.97 36.22 -4.44
CA VAL A 8 3.26 35.24 -5.50
C VAL A 8 3.21 35.93 -6.85
N GLU A 9 4.34 35.95 -7.53
CA GLU A 9 4.39 36.38 -8.93
C GLU A 9 4.37 35.14 -9.84
N LEU A 10 3.21 34.85 -10.45
CA LEU A 10 3.11 33.80 -11.46
C LEU A 10 3.80 34.26 -12.75
N GLY A 11 4.66 33.39 -13.29
CA GLY A 11 5.13 33.53 -14.66
C GLY A 11 4.03 33.17 -15.69
N GLN A 12 4.43 32.58 -16.82
CA GLN A 12 3.48 32.06 -17.78
C GLN A 12 2.80 30.80 -17.18
N TYR A 13 1.47 30.82 -17.07
CA TYR A 13 0.67 29.68 -16.61
C TYR A 13 -0.44 29.31 -17.59
N LYS A 14 -0.60 30.06 -18.69
CA LYS A 14 -1.53 29.76 -19.79
C LYS A 14 -0.78 29.49 -21.09
N GLY A 15 -1.37 28.59 -21.93
CA GLY A 15 -0.77 28.24 -23.21
C GLY A 15 0.52 27.42 -23.07
N LEU A 16 0.66 26.69 -21.97
CA LEU A 16 1.74 25.75 -21.74
C LEU A 16 1.58 24.53 -22.63
N SER A 17 2.68 23.84 -22.90
CA SER A 17 2.69 22.59 -23.67
C SER A 17 3.61 21.58 -23.02
N ALA A 18 3.17 20.34 -23.00
CA ALA A 18 3.98 19.20 -22.59
C ALA A 18 3.77 18.03 -23.57
N VAL A 19 4.66 17.07 -23.54
CA VAL A 19 4.52 15.87 -24.37
C VAL A 19 3.57 14.91 -23.64
N TYR A 20 2.42 14.61 -24.27
CA TYR A 20 1.55 13.59 -23.72
C TYR A 20 2.18 12.21 -23.93
N PRO A 21 2.38 11.40 -22.87
CA PRO A 21 2.99 10.08 -23.01
C PRO A 21 2.16 9.16 -23.89
N GLN A 22 2.83 8.29 -24.66
CA GLN A 22 2.13 7.28 -25.45
C GLN A 22 1.45 6.24 -24.56
N VAL A 23 0.21 5.89 -24.88
CA VAL A 23 -0.63 4.96 -24.12
C VAL A 23 -0.81 3.64 -24.88
N GLU A 24 0.24 3.15 -25.50
CA GLU A 24 0.26 1.82 -26.10
C GLU A 24 0.85 0.82 -25.09
N LEU A 25 0.18 -0.33 -24.93
CA LEU A 25 0.74 -1.42 -24.14
C LEU A 25 1.83 -2.11 -24.96
N SER A 26 3.03 -2.20 -24.38
CA SER A 26 4.06 -3.09 -24.89
C SER A 26 3.72 -4.55 -24.60
N ASN A 27 4.47 -5.48 -25.17
CA ASN A 27 4.33 -6.90 -24.80
C ASN A 27 4.61 -7.12 -23.30
N ASP A 28 5.62 -6.43 -22.77
CA ASP A 28 5.98 -6.54 -21.35
C ASP A 28 4.85 -6.00 -20.44
N ASP A 29 4.22 -4.88 -20.80
CA ASP A 29 3.04 -4.35 -20.08
C ASP A 29 1.88 -5.36 -20.10
N THR A 30 1.69 -6.02 -21.25
CA THR A 30 0.64 -7.03 -21.45
C THR A 30 0.89 -8.26 -20.56
N GLU A 31 2.10 -8.81 -20.56
CA GLU A 31 2.47 -9.93 -19.73
C GLU A 31 2.39 -9.57 -18.25
N ALA A 32 2.89 -8.40 -17.86
CA ALA A 32 2.82 -7.93 -16.47
C ALA A 32 1.38 -7.78 -15.98
N ALA A 33 0.47 -7.25 -16.80
CA ALA A 33 -0.94 -7.11 -16.42
C ALA A 33 -1.64 -8.48 -16.27
N LEU A 34 -1.34 -9.44 -17.13
CA LEU A 34 -1.86 -10.80 -17.03
C LEU A 34 -1.31 -11.50 -15.78
N ASP A 35 -0.03 -11.37 -15.51
CA ASP A 35 0.62 -11.94 -14.32
C ASP A 35 0.10 -11.30 -13.02
N GLU A 36 -0.08 -9.97 -12.99
CA GLU A 36 -0.67 -9.25 -11.85
C GLU A 36 -2.09 -9.77 -11.57
N TYR A 37 -2.91 -9.93 -12.63
CA TYR A 37 -4.25 -10.46 -12.49
C TYR A 37 -4.26 -11.91 -11.99
N ALA A 38 -3.39 -12.76 -12.52
CA ALA A 38 -3.27 -14.16 -12.11
C ALA A 38 -2.84 -14.30 -10.64
N ARG A 39 -1.87 -13.49 -10.19
CA ARG A 39 -1.43 -13.46 -8.78
C ARG A 39 -2.53 -12.97 -7.83
N ALA A 40 -3.34 -11.99 -8.27
CA ALA A 40 -4.47 -11.49 -7.48
C ALA A 40 -5.62 -12.52 -7.39
N ASN A 41 -5.69 -13.47 -8.34
CA ASN A 41 -6.76 -14.47 -8.44
C ASN A 41 -6.20 -15.91 -8.51
N PRO A 42 -5.46 -16.36 -7.50
CA PRO A 42 -4.83 -17.66 -7.51
C PRO A 42 -5.88 -18.79 -7.53
N GLU A 43 -5.50 -19.92 -8.09
CA GLU A 43 -6.28 -21.15 -7.96
C GLU A 43 -6.02 -21.77 -6.60
N VAL A 44 -7.09 -21.89 -5.80
CA VAL A 44 -7.01 -22.54 -4.49
C VAL A 44 -7.14 -24.05 -4.67
N GLN A 45 -6.13 -24.78 -4.24
CA GLN A 45 -6.06 -26.23 -4.27
C GLN A 45 -5.90 -26.77 -2.85
N HIS A 46 -6.39 -27.96 -2.60
CA HIS A 46 -6.25 -28.68 -1.32
C HIS A 46 -5.49 -29.98 -1.54
N PRO A 47 -4.16 -29.94 -1.65
CA PRO A 47 -3.36 -31.13 -1.88
C PRO A 47 -3.36 -32.03 -0.64
N GLU A 48 -3.14 -33.35 -0.84
CA GLU A 48 -3.04 -34.32 0.24
C GLU A 48 -1.74 -34.16 1.05
N ARG A 49 -0.69 -33.54 0.46
CA ARG A 49 0.62 -33.36 1.10
C ARG A 49 1.10 -31.93 0.94
N ALA A 50 1.66 -31.42 2.04
CA ALA A 50 2.22 -30.07 2.11
C ALA A 50 3.53 -29.95 1.31
N ALA A 51 3.71 -28.81 0.66
CA ALA A 51 4.98 -28.40 0.05
C ALA A 51 5.34 -26.99 0.53
N MET A 52 6.60 -26.59 0.33
CA MET A 52 7.00 -25.21 0.59
C MET A 52 6.15 -24.27 -0.26
N GLY A 53 5.68 -23.16 0.34
CA GLY A 53 4.74 -22.21 -0.25
C GLY A 53 3.27 -22.51 0.01
N ASP A 54 2.93 -23.68 0.60
CA ASP A 54 1.56 -23.98 1.01
C ASP A 54 1.24 -23.36 2.37
N GLU A 55 -0.01 -22.98 2.58
CA GLU A 55 -0.55 -22.62 3.88
C GLU A 55 -1.09 -23.91 4.55
N VAL A 56 -0.50 -24.28 5.68
CA VAL A 56 -0.87 -25.46 6.44
C VAL A 56 -1.57 -25.04 7.73
N THR A 57 -2.82 -25.47 7.91
CA THR A 57 -3.52 -25.31 9.19
C THR A 57 -3.17 -26.48 10.08
N LEU A 58 -2.52 -26.22 11.20
CA LEU A 58 -2.03 -27.26 12.10
C LEU A 58 -2.23 -26.91 13.58
N ASP A 59 -2.33 -27.93 14.42
CA ASP A 59 -2.10 -27.82 15.85
C ASP A 59 -0.64 -28.12 16.13
N PHE A 60 -0.09 -27.45 17.13
CA PHE A 60 1.26 -27.77 17.62
C PHE A 60 1.35 -27.62 19.14
N GLU A 61 2.19 -28.45 19.75
CA GLU A 61 2.56 -28.35 21.17
C GLU A 61 4.06 -28.64 21.31
N GLY A 62 4.81 -27.69 21.83
CA GLY A 62 6.27 -27.72 21.95
C GLY A 62 6.73 -28.12 23.35
N PHE A 63 7.77 -28.93 23.40
CA PHE A 63 8.39 -29.43 24.63
C PHE A 63 9.90 -29.18 24.58
N VAL A 64 10.46 -28.72 25.71
CA VAL A 64 11.89 -28.67 25.97
C VAL A 64 12.18 -29.59 27.15
N ASP A 65 13.10 -30.51 27.01
CA ASP A 65 13.40 -31.54 28.02
C ASP A 65 12.16 -32.33 28.50
N GLY A 66 11.16 -32.51 27.60
CA GLY A 66 9.90 -33.17 27.91
C GLY A 66 8.88 -32.34 28.69
N VAL A 67 9.15 -31.05 28.91
CA VAL A 67 8.26 -30.12 29.63
C VAL A 67 7.67 -29.13 28.61
N PRO A 68 6.34 -28.91 28.59
CA PRO A 68 5.73 -27.89 27.74
C PRO A 68 6.17 -26.50 28.22
N PHE A 69 6.33 -25.57 27.28
CA PHE A 69 6.74 -24.18 27.59
C PHE A 69 5.66 -23.18 27.14
N GLU A 70 5.66 -22.01 27.78
CA GLU A 70 4.72 -20.94 27.50
C GLU A 70 4.92 -20.40 26.05
N GLY A 71 3.81 -20.26 25.29
CA GLY A 71 3.85 -19.89 23.88
C GLY A 71 4.16 -21.03 22.91
N GLY A 72 4.44 -22.26 23.43
CA GLY A 72 4.73 -23.45 22.62
C GLY A 72 3.50 -24.17 22.07
N LYS A 73 2.26 -23.69 22.33
CA LYS A 73 1.03 -24.35 21.90
C LYS A 73 0.16 -23.46 21.03
N GLY A 74 -0.38 -24.03 19.94
CA GLY A 74 -1.38 -23.40 19.08
C GLY A 74 -2.33 -24.44 18.52
N GLU A 75 -3.60 -24.06 18.34
CA GLU A 75 -4.64 -24.89 17.74
C GLU A 75 -5.18 -24.19 16.49
N GLN A 76 -5.42 -24.95 15.40
CA GLN A 76 -5.90 -24.44 14.11
C GLN A 76 -5.06 -23.28 13.57
N TYR A 77 -3.75 -23.31 13.81
CA TYR A 77 -2.84 -22.21 13.43
C TYR A 77 -2.52 -22.26 11.93
N PRO A 78 -2.76 -21.19 11.17
CA PRO A 78 -2.39 -21.12 9.76
C PRO A 78 -0.90 -20.76 9.64
N LEU A 79 -0.11 -21.68 9.10
CA LEU A 79 1.32 -21.53 8.85
C LEU A 79 1.61 -21.57 7.36
N LEU A 80 2.19 -20.51 6.82
CA LEU A 80 2.74 -20.47 5.47
C LEU A 80 4.15 -21.09 5.49
N LEU A 81 4.32 -22.24 4.87
CA LEU A 81 5.63 -22.90 4.78
C LEU A 81 6.59 -22.11 3.90
N GLY A 82 7.74 -21.76 4.44
CA GLY A 82 8.75 -20.90 3.79
C GLY A 82 8.65 -19.44 4.19
N SER A 83 7.76 -19.09 5.13
CA SER A 83 7.64 -17.71 5.66
C SER A 83 8.77 -17.31 6.60
N GLY A 84 9.41 -18.31 7.24
CA GLY A 84 10.43 -18.08 8.27
C GLY A 84 9.87 -17.54 9.61
N TYR A 85 8.55 -17.64 9.82
CA TYR A 85 7.92 -17.24 11.07
C TYR A 85 8.22 -18.17 12.24
N PHE A 86 8.44 -19.45 11.93
CA PHE A 86 8.78 -20.45 12.92
C PHE A 86 10.30 -20.62 13.07
N ILE A 87 10.71 -21.34 14.09
CA ILE A 87 12.11 -21.66 14.35
C ILE A 87 12.72 -22.35 13.13
N PRO A 88 13.96 -22.00 12.75
CA PRO A 88 14.63 -22.64 11.60
C PRO A 88 14.60 -24.16 11.66
N GLY A 89 14.23 -24.80 10.56
CA GLY A 89 14.09 -26.25 10.47
C GLY A 89 12.70 -26.79 10.83
N PHE A 90 11.78 -25.95 11.32
CA PHE A 90 10.41 -26.36 11.61
C PHE A 90 9.58 -26.52 10.34
N GLU A 91 9.53 -25.49 9.50
CA GLU A 91 8.70 -25.45 8.30
C GLU A 91 9.15 -26.50 7.28
N GLU A 92 10.46 -26.74 7.16
CA GLU A 92 11.03 -27.75 6.29
C GLU A 92 10.64 -29.17 6.70
N GLN A 93 10.48 -29.42 8.01
CA GLN A 93 10.05 -30.71 8.51
C GLN A 93 8.53 -30.90 8.43
N VAL A 94 7.73 -29.83 8.40
CA VAL A 94 6.29 -29.87 8.15
C VAL A 94 6.03 -30.14 6.65
N ALA A 95 6.91 -29.68 5.76
CA ALA A 95 6.81 -30.02 4.35
C ALA A 95 6.83 -31.54 4.13
N GLY A 96 5.96 -32.01 3.24
CA GLY A 96 5.73 -33.43 2.99
C GLY A 96 4.71 -34.12 3.93
N ALA A 97 4.26 -33.46 4.99
CA ALA A 97 3.22 -34.00 5.86
C ALA A 97 1.88 -34.12 5.12
N ALA A 98 1.11 -35.13 5.44
CA ALA A 98 -0.23 -35.36 4.89
C ALA A 98 -1.31 -34.72 5.76
N VAL A 99 -2.48 -34.45 5.16
CA VAL A 99 -3.67 -34.03 5.93
C VAL A 99 -4.03 -35.13 6.93
N GLY A 100 -4.25 -34.76 8.19
CA GLY A 100 -4.53 -35.66 9.31
C GLY A 100 -3.28 -36.32 9.93
N GLU A 101 -2.11 -36.12 9.38
CA GLU A 101 -0.85 -36.68 9.91
C GLU A 101 -0.47 -35.97 11.22
N GLU A 102 -0.05 -36.82 12.20
CA GLU A 102 0.60 -36.39 13.42
C GLU A 102 2.11 -36.64 13.30
N ARG A 103 2.95 -35.67 13.62
CA ARG A 103 4.39 -35.77 13.44
C ARG A 103 5.13 -35.02 14.52
N ASP A 104 6.31 -35.54 14.88
CA ASP A 104 7.25 -34.87 15.74
C ASP A 104 8.25 -34.05 14.92
N VAL A 105 8.30 -32.75 15.16
CA VAL A 105 9.24 -31.83 14.54
C VAL A 105 10.31 -31.46 15.56
N LYS A 106 11.57 -31.75 15.25
CA LYS A 106 12.70 -31.53 16.15
C LYS A 106 13.51 -30.34 15.66
N VAL A 107 13.63 -29.31 16.51
CA VAL A 107 14.36 -28.07 16.20
C VAL A 107 15.21 -27.63 17.38
N THR A 108 16.20 -26.80 17.11
CA THR A 108 17.00 -26.14 18.14
C THR A 108 16.69 -24.65 18.10
N PHE A 109 16.35 -24.06 19.25
CA PHE A 109 16.13 -22.62 19.33
C PHE A 109 17.40 -21.84 18.99
N PRO A 110 17.29 -20.72 18.24
CA PRO A 110 18.42 -19.83 18.00
C PRO A 110 19.07 -19.35 19.30
N THR A 111 20.36 -19.03 19.26
CA THR A 111 21.08 -18.47 20.42
C THR A 111 20.60 -17.07 20.78
N GLU A 112 20.06 -16.35 19.81
CA GLU A 112 19.42 -15.04 19.97
C GLU A 112 17.90 -15.22 20.11
N TYR A 113 17.47 -15.79 21.24
CA TYR A 113 16.06 -16.01 21.57
C TYR A 113 15.81 -15.69 23.05
N VAL A 114 14.59 -15.87 23.57
CA VAL A 114 14.30 -15.66 24.98
C VAL A 114 15.23 -16.53 25.85
N PRO A 115 15.81 -15.99 26.94
CA PRO A 115 16.91 -16.65 27.68
C PRO A 115 16.58 -18.07 28.14
N GLU A 116 15.30 -18.35 28.45
CA GLU A 116 14.85 -19.65 28.94
C GLU A 116 14.89 -20.75 27.87
N LEU A 117 14.85 -20.37 26.59
CA LEU A 117 14.77 -21.30 25.45
C LEU A 117 15.98 -21.24 24.53
N ALA A 118 16.80 -20.16 24.58
CA ALA A 118 17.93 -19.94 23.69
C ALA A 118 18.89 -21.15 23.65
N GLY A 119 19.16 -21.66 22.45
CA GLY A 119 20.08 -22.77 22.19
C GLY A 119 19.61 -24.14 22.66
N LYS A 120 18.38 -24.29 23.16
CA LYS A 120 17.84 -25.57 23.61
C LYS A 120 17.18 -26.33 22.47
N ASP A 121 17.25 -27.66 22.57
CA ASP A 121 16.52 -28.54 21.68
C ASP A 121 15.05 -28.63 22.11
N ALA A 122 14.15 -28.59 21.14
CA ALA A 122 12.72 -28.70 21.34
C ALA A 122 12.12 -29.75 20.39
N VAL A 123 11.06 -30.38 20.86
CA VAL A 123 10.23 -31.30 20.08
C VAL A 123 8.83 -30.73 20.03
N PHE A 124 8.31 -30.51 18.83
CA PHE A 124 6.94 -30.08 18.64
C PHE A 124 6.11 -31.28 18.13
N HIS A 125 5.07 -31.63 18.86
CA HIS A 125 4.04 -32.53 18.37
C HIS A 125 3.07 -31.71 17.51
N ILE A 126 2.95 -32.04 16.23
CA ILE A 126 2.06 -31.33 15.32
C ILE A 126 0.97 -32.24 14.80
N LYS A 127 -0.18 -31.66 14.44
CA LYS A 127 -1.26 -32.35 13.71
C LYS A 127 -1.73 -31.45 12.57
N VAL A 128 -1.65 -31.94 11.35
CA VAL A 128 -2.07 -31.22 10.14
C VAL A 128 -3.58 -31.40 9.92
N HIS A 129 -4.32 -30.31 9.84
CA HIS A 129 -5.76 -30.30 9.59
C HIS A 129 -6.11 -30.06 8.13
N GLN A 130 -5.46 -29.06 7.52
CA GLN A 130 -5.76 -28.66 6.15
C GLN A 130 -4.49 -28.15 5.47
N ILE A 131 -4.42 -28.37 4.18
CA ILE A 131 -3.36 -27.81 3.33
C ILE A 131 -4.04 -27.00 2.23
N THR A 132 -3.64 -25.74 2.09
CA THR A 132 -4.14 -24.82 1.07
C THR A 132 -2.99 -24.36 0.21
N ARG A 133 -3.05 -24.64 -1.08
CA ARG A 133 -2.07 -24.16 -2.07
C ARG A 133 -2.69 -23.08 -2.93
N ARG A 134 -2.00 -21.95 -3.05
CA ARG A 134 -2.36 -20.86 -3.96
C ARG A 134 -1.49 -20.98 -5.21
N ALA A 135 -1.98 -21.69 -6.21
CA ALA A 135 -1.28 -21.90 -7.47
C ALA A 135 -1.61 -20.78 -8.48
N MET A 136 -0.65 -20.46 -9.35
CA MET A 136 -0.94 -19.61 -10.49
C MET A 136 -1.97 -20.31 -11.37
N PRO A 137 -3.08 -19.63 -11.73
CA PRO A 137 -4.12 -20.23 -12.55
C PRO A 137 -3.65 -20.43 -14.00
N GLU A 138 -4.10 -21.49 -14.63
CA GLU A 138 -3.97 -21.62 -16.08
C GLU A 138 -4.97 -20.71 -16.80
N TRP A 139 -4.52 -19.96 -17.79
CA TRP A 139 -5.34 -19.09 -18.62
C TRP A 139 -6.19 -19.90 -19.60
N ASN A 140 -7.27 -20.47 -19.11
CA ASN A 140 -8.23 -21.27 -19.85
C ASN A 140 -9.68 -20.82 -19.61
N ASP A 141 -10.63 -21.41 -20.31
CA ASP A 141 -12.05 -21.03 -20.20
C ASP A 141 -12.65 -21.36 -18.82
N ASP A 142 -12.11 -22.36 -18.10
CA ASP A 142 -12.59 -22.69 -16.76
C ASP A 142 -12.18 -21.61 -15.76
N PHE A 143 -10.96 -21.10 -15.86
CA PHE A 143 -10.51 -19.94 -15.07
C PHE A 143 -11.38 -18.71 -15.39
N ALA A 144 -11.60 -18.42 -16.68
CA ALA A 144 -12.41 -17.28 -17.09
C ALA A 144 -13.83 -17.34 -16.53
N ARG A 145 -14.47 -18.53 -16.58
CA ARG A 145 -15.82 -18.73 -16.02
C ARG A 145 -15.87 -18.55 -14.51
N ARG A 146 -14.85 -19.01 -13.77
CA ARG A 146 -14.74 -18.75 -12.33
C ARG A 146 -14.65 -17.26 -12.01
N GLN A 147 -14.05 -16.46 -12.92
CA GLN A 147 -13.95 -15.01 -12.79
C GLN A 147 -15.18 -14.26 -13.36
N GLY A 148 -16.23 -14.98 -13.80
CA GLY A 148 -17.47 -14.41 -14.32
C GLY A 148 -17.44 -14.01 -15.81
N PHE A 149 -16.43 -14.47 -16.58
CA PHE A 149 -16.32 -14.23 -18.00
C PHE A 149 -16.77 -15.43 -18.83
N ALA A 150 -17.19 -15.18 -20.08
CA ALA A 150 -17.68 -16.23 -20.97
C ALA A 150 -16.57 -17.21 -21.39
N ASP A 151 -15.40 -16.70 -21.69
CA ASP A 151 -14.21 -17.43 -22.14
C ASP A 151 -12.92 -16.69 -21.78
N VAL A 152 -11.78 -17.35 -22.00
CA VAL A 152 -10.47 -16.78 -21.71
C VAL A 152 -10.14 -15.54 -22.56
N SER A 153 -10.72 -15.45 -23.77
CA SER A 153 -10.49 -14.29 -24.64
C SER A 153 -11.22 -13.05 -24.11
N ALA A 154 -12.44 -13.22 -23.55
CA ALA A 154 -13.18 -12.15 -22.89
C ALA A 154 -12.46 -11.68 -21.61
N LEU A 155 -11.96 -12.61 -20.81
CA LEU A 155 -11.18 -12.28 -19.60
C LEU A 155 -9.91 -11.50 -19.97
N ARG A 156 -9.10 -12.00 -20.92
CA ARG A 156 -7.88 -11.33 -21.36
C ARG A 156 -8.17 -9.90 -21.87
N ARG A 157 -9.24 -9.72 -22.63
CA ARG A 157 -9.65 -8.40 -23.13
C ARG A 157 -9.97 -7.45 -21.99
N ALA A 158 -10.73 -7.89 -20.98
CA ALA A 158 -11.07 -7.06 -19.82
C ALA A 158 -9.83 -6.66 -19.00
N VAL A 159 -8.88 -7.58 -18.82
CA VAL A 159 -7.61 -7.28 -18.17
C VAL A 159 -6.81 -6.24 -18.96
N MET A 160 -6.75 -6.39 -20.29
CA MET A 160 -6.07 -5.43 -21.17
C MET A 160 -6.75 -4.06 -21.17
N GLU A 161 -8.08 -4.00 -21.21
CA GLU A 161 -8.82 -2.74 -21.10
C GLU A 161 -8.52 -2.02 -19.79
N THR A 162 -8.45 -2.76 -18.67
CA THR A 162 -8.06 -2.20 -17.36
C THR A 162 -6.62 -1.70 -17.37
N ALA A 163 -5.69 -2.43 -17.99
CA ALA A 163 -4.29 -2.02 -18.11
C ALA A 163 -4.14 -0.76 -18.96
N VAL A 164 -4.89 -0.64 -20.07
CA VAL A 164 -4.92 0.58 -20.90
C VAL A 164 -5.45 1.75 -20.08
N GLN A 165 -6.56 1.58 -19.37
CA GLN A 165 -7.12 2.65 -18.52
C GLN A 165 -6.14 3.10 -17.44
N LYS A 166 -5.45 2.17 -16.78
CA LYS A 166 -4.41 2.47 -15.79
C LYS A 166 -3.27 3.29 -16.42
N LYS A 167 -2.80 2.89 -17.60
CA LYS A 167 -1.75 3.59 -18.33
C LYS A 167 -2.21 4.96 -18.85
N GLN A 168 -3.47 5.09 -19.27
CA GLN A 168 -4.08 6.38 -19.64
C GLN A 168 -4.13 7.34 -18.44
N ALA A 169 -4.56 6.86 -17.27
CA ALA A 169 -4.59 7.66 -16.05
C ALA A 169 -3.18 8.13 -15.66
N GLN A 170 -2.20 7.23 -15.71
CA GLN A 170 -0.79 7.57 -15.44
C GLN A 170 -0.23 8.60 -16.43
N ALA A 171 -0.55 8.44 -17.73
CA ALA A 171 -0.13 9.39 -18.76
C ALA A 171 -0.76 10.77 -18.55
N ALA A 172 -2.04 10.83 -18.19
CA ALA A 172 -2.73 12.07 -17.88
C ALA A 172 -2.14 12.75 -16.64
N GLU A 173 -1.86 11.98 -15.58
CA GLU A 173 -1.21 12.49 -14.38
C GLU A 173 0.19 13.02 -14.67
N GLN A 174 1.01 12.26 -15.41
CA GLN A 174 2.34 12.72 -15.80
C GLN A 174 2.29 14.01 -16.63
N PHE A 175 1.38 14.09 -17.59
CA PHE A 175 1.17 15.29 -18.39
C PHE A 175 0.77 16.49 -17.54
N ALA A 176 -0.17 16.31 -16.59
CA ALA A 176 -0.57 17.35 -15.65
C ALA A 176 0.61 17.80 -14.76
N ASN A 177 1.38 16.84 -14.23
CA ASN A 177 2.55 17.11 -13.40
C ASN A 177 3.64 17.87 -14.16
N ASP A 178 3.85 17.59 -15.46
CA ASP A 178 4.79 18.32 -16.30
C ASP A 178 4.34 19.79 -16.55
N LEU A 179 3.04 20.03 -16.71
CA LEU A 179 2.49 21.38 -16.81
C LEU A 179 2.61 22.14 -15.47
N ILE A 180 2.25 21.49 -14.38
CA ILE A 180 2.37 22.06 -13.02
C ILE A 180 3.82 22.43 -12.72
N ARG A 181 4.77 21.58 -13.07
CA ARG A 181 6.19 21.84 -12.90
C ARG A 181 6.62 23.11 -13.65
N GLN A 182 6.20 23.28 -14.92
CA GLN A 182 6.50 24.49 -15.69
C GLN A 182 5.96 25.76 -14.98
N VAL A 183 4.72 25.69 -14.44
CA VAL A 183 4.13 26.81 -13.67
C VAL A 183 4.94 27.11 -12.43
N THR A 184 5.25 26.10 -11.64
CA THR A 184 5.97 26.27 -10.36
C THR A 184 7.41 26.73 -10.56
N GLU A 185 8.08 26.29 -11.61
CA GLU A 185 9.44 26.75 -11.96
C GLU A 185 9.46 28.20 -12.45
N ALA A 186 8.43 28.61 -13.22
CA ALA A 186 8.30 30.00 -13.72
C ALA A 186 7.86 31.00 -12.64
N MET A 187 7.38 30.53 -11.49
CA MET A 187 6.88 31.35 -10.39
C MET A 187 8.02 31.90 -9.54
N THR A 188 7.93 33.20 -9.21
CA THR A 188 8.81 33.86 -8.23
C THR A 188 8.08 34.02 -6.90
N VAL A 189 8.60 33.39 -5.85
CA VAL A 189 8.05 33.46 -4.49
C VAL A 189 9.13 33.16 -3.45
N THR A 190 9.06 33.84 -2.32
CA THR A 190 9.81 33.48 -1.11
C THR A 190 8.86 32.68 -0.23
N ILE A 191 9.09 31.37 -0.13
CA ILE A 191 8.25 30.46 0.68
C ILE A 191 8.63 30.64 2.15
N PRO A 192 7.69 31.03 3.04
CA PRO A 192 7.97 31.09 4.47
C PRO A 192 8.31 29.72 5.04
N ASP A 193 9.29 29.65 5.93
CA ASP A 193 9.68 28.39 6.59
C ASP A 193 8.49 27.70 7.29
N ALA A 194 7.57 28.48 7.87
CA ALA A 194 6.37 27.95 8.50
C ALA A 194 5.48 27.15 7.52
N MET A 195 5.41 27.53 6.24
CA MET A 195 4.67 26.79 5.23
C MET A 195 5.37 25.46 4.91
N VAL A 196 6.69 25.46 4.81
CA VAL A 196 7.47 24.24 4.59
C VAL A 196 7.32 23.29 5.78
N GLU A 197 7.39 23.80 7.01
CA GLU A 197 7.20 23.00 8.23
C GLU A 197 5.78 22.40 8.31
N ASN A 198 4.75 23.14 7.92
CA ASN A 198 3.38 22.63 7.87
C ASN A 198 3.24 21.47 6.85
N GLN A 199 3.87 21.58 5.68
CA GLN A 199 3.89 20.50 4.69
C GLN A 199 4.68 19.29 5.19
N LEU A 200 5.81 19.49 5.86
CA LEU A 200 6.59 18.45 6.50
C LEU A 200 5.76 17.67 7.54
N ASP A 201 5.04 18.39 8.39
CA ASP A 201 4.17 17.76 9.38
C ASP A 201 3.05 16.94 8.71
N GLY A 202 2.53 17.43 7.59
CA GLY A 202 1.57 16.70 6.76
C GLY A 202 2.14 15.38 6.24
N LEU A 203 3.31 15.42 5.60
CA LEU A 203 4.01 14.23 5.05
C LEU A 203 4.33 13.20 6.14
N ILE A 204 4.80 13.66 7.31
CA ILE A 204 5.10 12.75 8.43
C ILE A 204 3.84 12.13 9.01
N ASN A 205 2.73 12.88 9.09
CA ASN A 205 1.46 12.35 9.55
C ASN A 205 0.88 11.31 8.58
N GLU A 206 1.03 11.54 7.28
CA GLU A 206 0.64 10.57 6.24
C GLU A 206 1.47 9.28 6.34
N LEU A 207 2.81 9.41 6.45
CA LEU A 207 3.69 8.27 6.69
C LEU A 207 3.28 7.49 7.94
N ARG A 208 3.02 8.20 9.06
CA ARG A 208 2.54 7.58 10.30
C ARG A 208 1.24 6.80 10.08
N GLY A 209 0.29 7.36 9.35
CA GLY A 209 -0.97 6.69 9.03
C GLY A 209 -0.76 5.41 8.22
N HIS A 210 0.10 5.44 7.20
CA HIS A 210 0.44 4.26 6.39
C HIS A 210 1.12 3.17 7.21
N LEU A 211 2.08 3.53 8.08
CA LEU A 211 2.76 2.59 8.95
C LEU A 211 1.81 1.94 9.96
N GLN A 212 0.92 2.73 10.58
CA GLN A 212 -0.08 2.22 11.52
C GLN A 212 -1.05 1.23 10.85
N ALA A 213 -1.44 1.47 9.59
CA ALA A 213 -2.26 0.53 8.83
C ALA A 213 -1.56 -0.82 8.59
N GLN A 214 -0.23 -0.83 8.64
CA GLN A 214 0.62 -2.03 8.53
C GLN A 214 1.02 -2.61 9.90
N GLY A 215 0.52 -2.03 11.01
CA GLY A 215 0.83 -2.47 12.36
C GLY A 215 2.23 -2.06 12.86
N VAL A 216 2.88 -1.10 12.18
CA VAL A 216 4.22 -0.59 12.53
C VAL A 216 4.09 0.82 13.11
N SER A 217 4.78 1.12 14.21
CA SER A 217 4.87 2.50 14.70
C SER A 217 5.95 3.30 13.96
N LEU A 218 5.83 4.63 13.96
CA LEU A 218 6.85 5.49 13.36
C LEU A 218 8.20 5.33 14.06
N GLU A 219 8.20 5.11 15.37
CA GLU A 219 9.39 4.86 16.19
C GLU A 219 10.10 3.57 15.75
N GLN A 220 9.34 2.47 15.61
CA GLN A 220 9.87 1.20 15.10
C GLN A 220 10.45 1.34 13.69
N TYR A 221 9.76 2.08 12.81
CA TYR A 221 10.25 2.35 11.45
C TYR A 221 11.60 3.10 11.47
N LEU A 222 11.74 4.12 12.33
CA LEU A 222 12.99 4.88 12.47
C LEU A 222 14.12 4.01 13.03
N GLU A 223 13.84 3.16 14.03
CA GLU A 223 14.79 2.21 14.60
C GLU A 223 15.25 1.18 13.54
N MET A 224 14.34 0.56 12.81
CA MET A 224 14.65 -0.39 11.74
C MET A 224 15.50 0.23 10.63
N GLY A 225 15.23 1.49 10.29
CA GLY A 225 15.98 2.25 9.29
C GLY A 225 17.28 2.88 9.81
N ASN A 226 17.59 2.73 11.11
CA ASN A 226 18.69 3.43 11.78
C ASN A 226 18.72 4.93 11.44
N THR A 227 17.56 5.56 11.45
CA THR A 227 17.30 6.95 11.05
C THR A 227 16.67 7.72 12.20
N THR A 228 16.96 9.01 12.33
CA THR A 228 16.33 9.89 13.31
C THR A 228 15.16 10.68 12.68
N MET A 229 14.26 11.20 13.53
CA MET A 229 13.19 12.11 13.10
C MET A 229 13.75 13.35 12.37
N GLU A 230 14.87 13.89 12.83
CA GLU A 230 15.54 15.04 12.20
C GLU A 230 16.00 14.69 10.78
N GLN A 231 16.67 13.57 10.61
CA GLN A 231 17.10 13.09 9.28
C GLN A 231 15.91 12.81 8.36
N LEU A 232 14.82 12.24 8.89
CA LEU A 232 13.59 12.03 8.12
C LEU A 232 13.01 13.37 7.64
N ARG A 233 12.95 14.37 8.51
CA ARG A 233 12.49 15.74 8.16
C ARG A 233 13.39 16.40 7.14
N ASP A 234 14.70 16.28 7.29
CA ASP A 234 15.67 16.84 6.35
C ASP A 234 15.54 16.24 4.95
N HIS A 235 15.37 14.91 4.86
CA HIS A 235 15.14 14.23 3.58
C HIS A 235 13.82 14.63 2.92
N ALA A 236 12.77 14.89 3.71
CA ALA A 236 11.45 15.30 3.20
C ALA A 236 11.33 16.80 2.93
N ARG A 237 12.30 17.63 3.35
CA ARG A 237 12.23 19.11 3.26
C ARG A 237 12.08 19.62 1.83
N GLU A 238 12.80 19.03 0.89
CA GLU A 238 12.71 19.42 -0.53
C GLU A 238 11.31 19.12 -1.08
N GLN A 239 10.76 17.95 -0.77
CA GLN A 239 9.41 17.57 -1.16
C GLN A 239 8.35 18.48 -0.51
N ALA A 240 8.51 18.83 0.76
CA ALA A 240 7.64 19.76 1.46
C ALA A 240 7.69 21.17 0.86
N ALA A 241 8.88 21.64 0.49
CA ALA A 241 9.03 22.93 -0.19
C ALA A 241 8.38 22.94 -1.58
N ALA A 242 8.49 21.83 -2.33
CA ALA A 242 7.81 21.68 -3.62
C ALA A 242 6.28 21.65 -3.45
N ALA A 243 5.75 20.96 -2.42
CA ALA A 243 4.32 20.96 -2.09
C ALA A 243 3.81 22.34 -1.70
N ALA A 244 4.56 23.08 -0.88
CA ALA A 244 4.22 24.47 -0.53
C ALA A 244 4.22 25.39 -1.78
N ARG A 245 5.18 25.20 -2.68
CA ARG A 245 5.26 25.94 -3.95
C ARG A 245 4.06 25.65 -4.85
N TYR A 246 3.66 24.38 -4.96
CA TYR A 246 2.47 23.96 -5.69
C TYR A 246 1.20 24.59 -5.11
N GLU A 247 1.00 24.53 -3.80
CA GLU A 247 -0.17 25.10 -3.12
C GLU A 247 -0.29 26.62 -3.39
N LEU A 248 0.84 27.34 -3.31
CA LEU A 248 0.90 28.77 -3.59
C LEU A 248 0.55 29.08 -5.06
N ALA A 249 1.09 28.32 -6.01
CA ALA A 249 0.81 28.47 -7.42
C ALA A 249 -0.68 28.26 -7.73
N MET A 250 -1.25 27.15 -7.27
CA MET A 250 -2.67 26.83 -7.54
C MET A 250 -3.61 27.81 -6.84
N THR A 251 -3.29 28.26 -5.62
CA THR A 251 -4.08 29.27 -4.91
C THR A 251 -4.09 30.59 -5.67
N GLU A 252 -2.94 31.03 -6.19
CA GLU A 252 -2.85 32.27 -6.94
C GLU A 252 -3.53 32.17 -8.32
N ILE A 253 -3.43 31.02 -9.01
CA ILE A 253 -4.19 30.75 -10.24
C ILE A 253 -5.68 30.82 -9.95
N ALA A 254 -6.15 30.09 -8.91
CA ALA A 254 -7.56 30.11 -8.54
C ALA A 254 -8.08 31.52 -8.25
N ARG A 255 -7.26 32.35 -7.60
CA ARG A 255 -7.59 33.77 -7.35
C ARG A 255 -7.69 34.59 -8.65
N ARG A 256 -6.77 34.42 -9.59
CA ARG A 256 -6.75 35.16 -10.88
C ARG A 256 -7.87 34.74 -11.80
N GLU A 257 -8.19 33.44 -11.82
CA GLU A 257 -9.26 32.89 -12.65
C GLU A 257 -10.66 32.99 -12.02
N GLY A 258 -10.75 33.51 -10.78
CA GLY A 258 -12.01 33.67 -10.07
C GLY A 258 -12.68 32.34 -9.73
N ILE A 259 -11.88 31.28 -9.50
CA ILE A 259 -12.38 29.96 -9.13
C ILE A 259 -12.89 30.03 -7.68
N ASP A 260 -14.18 29.80 -7.51
CA ASP A 260 -14.83 29.73 -6.21
C ASP A 260 -15.55 28.39 -6.02
N ILE A 261 -15.39 27.79 -4.85
CA ILE A 261 -15.99 26.51 -4.47
C ILE A 261 -17.15 26.78 -3.53
N THR A 262 -18.35 26.45 -3.98
CA THR A 262 -19.57 26.67 -3.20
C THR A 262 -19.77 25.58 -2.13
N GLU A 263 -20.70 25.81 -1.20
CA GLU A 263 -21.08 24.77 -0.22
C GLU A 263 -21.70 23.54 -0.92
N ALA A 264 -22.41 23.77 -2.03
CA ALA A 264 -23.00 22.69 -2.80
C ALA A 264 -21.92 21.77 -3.43
N ASP A 265 -20.79 22.33 -3.87
CA ASP A 265 -19.65 21.54 -4.40
C ASP A 265 -19.02 20.69 -3.29
N VAL A 266 -18.84 21.26 -2.11
CA VAL A 266 -18.34 20.56 -0.93
C VAL A 266 -19.29 19.42 -0.51
N ASP A 267 -20.59 19.68 -0.48
CA ASP A 267 -21.59 18.66 -0.15
C ASP A 267 -21.66 17.54 -1.19
N ALA A 268 -21.57 17.88 -2.48
CA ALA A 268 -21.50 16.90 -3.55
C ALA A 268 -20.28 16.00 -3.42
N LYS A 269 -19.12 16.56 -3.07
CA LYS A 269 -17.89 15.78 -2.87
C LYS A 269 -17.99 14.86 -1.66
N TYR A 270 -18.59 15.29 -0.53
CA TYR A 270 -18.86 14.39 0.59
C TYR A 270 -19.80 13.25 0.20
N ALA A 271 -20.83 13.51 -0.60
CA ALA A 271 -21.73 12.46 -1.07
C ALA A 271 -21.01 11.45 -1.99
N GLU A 272 -20.10 11.90 -2.83
CA GLU A 272 -19.24 11.05 -3.66
C GLU A 272 -18.33 10.17 -2.81
N LEU A 273 -17.58 10.76 -1.86
CA LEU A 273 -16.69 10.05 -0.95
C LEU A 273 -17.45 9.04 -0.07
N SER A 274 -18.64 9.40 0.39
CA SER A 274 -19.51 8.50 1.17
C SER A 274 -19.87 7.24 0.38
N LYS A 275 -20.19 7.39 -0.90
CA LYS A 275 -20.47 6.24 -1.79
C LYS A 275 -19.22 5.40 -2.07
N GLN A 276 -18.10 6.06 -2.27
CA GLN A 276 -16.84 5.40 -2.61
C GLN A 276 -16.29 4.56 -1.45
N TYR A 277 -16.34 5.10 -0.23
CA TYR A 277 -15.74 4.46 0.95
C TYR A 277 -16.74 3.78 1.88
N GLY A 278 -18.05 3.92 1.63
CA GLY A 278 -19.08 3.35 2.49
C GLY A 278 -19.18 3.99 3.88
N LEU A 279 -18.65 5.22 4.04
CA LEU A 279 -18.63 5.96 5.30
C LEU A 279 -19.79 6.98 5.33
N SER A 280 -20.29 7.30 6.53
CA SER A 280 -21.30 8.36 6.66
C SER A 280 -20.67 9.74 6.40
N VAL A 281 -21.49 10.66 5.87
CA VAL A 281 -21.06 12.04 5.60
C VAL A 281 -20.62 12.74 6.89
N GLU A 282 -21.27 12.42 8.03
CA GLU A 282 -20.92 12.98 9.35
C GLU A 282 -19.50 12.59 9.76
N LEU A 283 -19.14 11.31 9.57
CA LEU A 283 -17.81 10.81 9.88
C LEU A 283 -16.74 11.43 8.95
N LEU A 284 -17.07 11.54 7.65
CA LEU A 284 -16.20 12.20 6.68
C LEU A 284 -15.94 13.67 7.04
N ARG A 285 -16.98 14.42 7.48
CA ARG A 285 -16.84 15.81 7.91
C ARG A 285 -15.97 15.98 9.16
N GLN A 286 -15.94 14.98 10.04
CA GLN A 286 -15.04 14.97 11.22
C GLN A 286 -13.59 14.72 10.83
N GLN A 287 -13.35 13.80 9.91
CA GLN A 287 -11.99 13.44 9.46
C GLN A 287 -11.41 14.45 8.46
N LEU A 288 -12.24 14.99 7.59
CA LEU A 288 -11.89 15.98 6.58
C LEU A 288 -12.78 17.20 6.74
N PRO A 289 -12.38 18.22 7.51
CA PRO A 289 -13.20 19.40 7.77
C PRO A 289 -13.60 20.16 6.48
N PRO A 290 -14.82 20.77 6.41
CA PRO A 290 -15.34 21.42 5.20
C PRO A 290 -14.40 22.52 4.63
N LEU A 291 -13.70 23.25 5.50
CA LEU A 291 -12.75 24.29 5.07
C LEU A 291 -11.56 23.68 4.33
N ARG A 292 -11.05 22.54 4.81
CA ARG A 292 -9.96 21.82 4.16
C ARG A 292 -10.42 21.25 2.82
N LEU A 293 -11.54 20.55 2.79
CA LEU A 293 -12.10 20.00 1.56
C LEU A 293 -12.36 21.10 0.50
N ARG A 294 -12.89 22.25 0.92
CA ARG A 294 -13.09 23.41 0.02
C ARG A 294 -11.76 23.91 -0.55
N HIS A 295 -10.72 24.00 0.28
CA HIS A 295 -9.38 24.37 -0.16
C HIS A 295 -8.83 23.36 -1.17
N ASP A 296 -8.89 22.06 -0.86
CA ASP A 296 -8.41 21.00 -1.74
C ASP A 296 -9.14 21.00 -3.10
N LEU A 297 -10.48 21.16 -3.07
CA LEU A 297 -11.29 21.31 -4.29
C LEU A 297 -10.89 22.54 -5.11
N LYS A 298 -10.57 23.66 -4.44
CA LYS A 298 -10.13 24.87 -5.13
C LYS A 298 -8.78 24.70 -5.81
N LEU A 299 -7.83 24.02 -5.17
CA LEU A 299 -6.54 23.68 -5.77
C LEU A 299 -6.71 22.73 -6.96
N ALA A 300 -7.56 21.71 -6.83
CA ALA A 300 -7.85 20.77 -7.91
C ALA A 300 -8.54 21.44 -9.11
N ALA A 301 -9.42 22.43 -8.87
CA ALA A 301 -10.08 23.17 -9.94
C ALA A 301 -9.14 24.17 -10.65
N ALA A 302 -8.02 24.53 -10.04
CA ALA A 302 -6.99 25.41 -10.61
C ALA A 302 -5.93 24.65 -11.42
N GLN A 303 -5.91 23.33 -11.32
CA GLN A 303 -5.03 22.42 -12.05
C GLN A 303 -5.53 22.16 -13.48
#